data_c6decf493c420500f6c06f0e85bfd06a
#
_entry.id   c6decf493c420500f6c06f0e85bfd06a
#
_cell.length_a   1.000
_cell.length_b   1.000
_cell.length_c   1.000
_cell.angle_alpha   90.00
_cell.angle_beta   90.00
_cell.angle_gamma   90.00
#
_symmetry.space_group_name_H-M   'P 1'
#
loop_
_entity.id
_entity.type
_entity.pdbx_description
1 polymer ?
#
loop_
_entity_poly.entity_id
_entity_poly.type
_entity_poly.pdbx_seq_one_letter_code
_entity_poly.pdbx_strand_id
1 'polypeptide(L)'
;MIPARYAATRFPAKLMQPLGEKTVIRHTYDNTKATGLFDEVMVVTDSDIIYEEITRHGGKAKMSIRQHESGSDRIAEAIADMDVEIVVNVQGDEPFVRREPLERLLEVFRGEAGREVQVASLVQVLKEQRFIDDPNYVKVALDKNNNALFFSRSVIPYRRDPAAPAIYYEHIGVYAFRKQALLQFTAWPVSPLEAAEKIECLRYLENGIPMRMVITTYMGVEIDTPEDLERAAKLL
;
A
#
# COMPACT_ATOMS: atom_id res chain seq x y z
N MET A 1 1.72 5.74 8.36
CA MET A 1 0.27 5.79 8.57
C MET A 1 -0.35 4.48 8.14
N ILE A 2 -1.31 3.96 8.91
CA ILE A 2 -2.00 2.69 8.66
C ILE A 2 -3.49 3.00 8.55
N PRO A 3 -4.04 3.15 7.34
CA PRO A 3 -5.47 3.38 7.17
C PRO A 3 -6.24 2.10 7.50
N ALA A 4 -7.31 2.23 8.27
CA ALA A 4 -8.10 1.11 8.74
C ALA A 4 -9.59 1.43 8.71
N ARG A 5 -10.40 0.52 8.18
CA ARG A 5 -11.88 0.58 8.25
C ARG A 5 -12.43 -0.72 8.82
N TYR A 6 -13.48 -0.59 9.61
CA TYR A 6 -14.14 -1.77 10.17
C TYR A 6 -14.97 -2.51 9.12
N ALA A 7 -15.69 -1.74 8.30
CA ALA A 7 -16.54 -2.29 7.25
C ALA A 7 -15.69 -2.82 6.08
N ALA A 8 -15.75 -4.11 5.82
CA ALA A 8 -15.17 -4.75 4.65
C ALA A 8 -16.22 -5.69 4.05
N THR A 9 -16.41 -5.61 2.72
CA THR A 9 -17.48 -6.35 2.01
C THR A 9 -17.18 -7.82 1.84
N ARG A 10 -15.94 -8.17 1.50
CA ARG A 10 -15.51 -9.56 1.23
C ARG A 10 -15.27 -10.38 2.51
N PHE A 11 -14.73 -9.73 3.54
CA PHE A 11 -14.42 -10.35 4.82
C PHE A 11 -14.76 -9.36 5.95
N PRO A 12 -15.99 -9.43 6.52
CA PRO A 12 -16.44 -8.48 7.54
C PRO A 12 -15.49 -8.41 8.74
N ALA A 13 -15.21 -7.20 9.20
CA ALA A 13 -14.32 -6.92 10.32
C ALA A 13 -12.92 -7.57 10.18
N LYS A 14 -12.39 -7.74 8.96
CA LYS A 14 -11.13 -8.46 8.70
C LYS A 14 -9.97 -7.98 9.55
N LEU A 15 -9.86 -6.67 9.79
CA LEU A 15 -8.79 -6.08 10.58
C LEU A 15 -8.86 -6.43 12.08
N MET A 16 -10.04 -6.79 12.55
CA MET A 16 -10.30 -7.21 13.94
C MET A 16 -10.29 -8.73 14.10
N GLN A 17 -10.10 -9.50 13.03
CA GLN A 17 -10.00 -10.95 13.13
C GLN A 17 -8.75 -11.34 13.94
N PRO A 18 -8.88 -12.37 14.79
CA PRO A 18 -7.74 -12.87 15.56
C PRO A 18 -6.73 -13.54 14.63
N LEU A 19 -5.47 -13.16 14.78
CA LEU A 19 -4.32 -13.79 14.15
C LEU A 19 -3.32 -14.14 15.27
N GLY A 20 -3.38 -15.39 15.76
CA GLY A 20 -2.71 -15.78 16.99
C GLY A 20 -3.27 -15.01 18.20
N GLU A 21 -2.40 -14.39 18.99
CA GLU A 21 -2.77 -13.66 20.22
C GLU A 21 -3.20 -12.19 19.99
N LYS A 22 -3.15 -11.70 18.74
CA LYS A 22 -3.44 -10.31 18.40
C LYS A 22 -4.46 -10.25 17.26
N THR A 23 -5.07 -9.10 17.09
CA THR A 23 -5.84 -8.80 15.87
C THR A 23 -4.92 -8.54 14.68
N VAL A 24 -5.44 -8.69 13.45
CA VAL A 24 -4.70 -8.38 12.21
C VAL A 24 -4.13 -6.97 12.26
N ILE A 25 -4.96 -5.95 12.56
CA ILE A 25 -4.52 -4.55 12.60
C ILE A 25 -3.43 -4.32 13.65
N ARG A 26 -3.49 -5.05 14.77
CA ARG A 26 -2.48 -4.93 15.81
C ARG A 26 -1.14 -5.53 15.38
N HIS A 27 -1.14 -6.66 14.66
CA HIS A 27 0.09 -7.18 14.05
C HIS A 27 0.69 -6.16 13.09
N THR A 28 -0.12 -5.59 12.20
CA THR A 28 0.34 -4.57 11.25
C THR A 28 0.96 -3.37 11.97
N TYR A 29 0.29 -2.84 13.01
CA TYR A 29 0.80 -1.72 13.79
C TYR A 29 2.12 -2.06 14.51
N ASP A 30 2.13 -3.16 15.26
CA ASP A 30 3.29 -3.56 16.06
C ASP A 30 4.51 -3.85 15.17
N ASN A 31 4.31 -4.57 14.05
CA ASN A 31 5.38 -4.89 13.12
C ASN A 31 5.90 -3.65 12.38
N THR A 32 5.01 -2.74 11.95
CA THR A 32 5.42 -1.46 11.36
C THR A 32 6.26 -0.65 12.34
N LYS A 33 5.83 -0.55 13.60
CA LYS A 33 6.54 0.16 14.67
C LYS A 33 7.89 -0.50 14.98
N ALA A 34 7.93 -1.82 15.01
CA ALA A 34 9.16 -2.60 15.28
C ALA A 34 10.24 -2.43 14.21
N THR A 35 9.90 -1.96 13.00
CA THR A 35 10.91 -1.63 11.98
C THR A 35 11.88 -0.54 12.42
N GLY A 36 11.45 0.38 13.31
CA GLY A 36 12.26 1.50 13.78
C GLY A 36 12.62 2.52 12.69
N LEU A 37 11.87 2.57 11.58
CA LEU A 37 12.14 3.45 10.43
C LEU A 37 11.42 4.81 10.52
N PHE A 38 10.39 4.91 11.34
CA PHE A 38 9.45 6.04 11.36
C PHE A 38 9.54 6.81 12.68
N ASP A 39 9.48 8.13 12.59
CA ASP A 39 9.35 9.01 13.77
C ASP A 39 8.01 8.76 14.48
N GLU A 40 6.97 8.44 13.69
CA GLU A 40 5.65 8.13 14.21
C GLU A 40 4.94 7.06 13.37
N VAL A 41 4.32 6.09 14.05
CA VAL A 41 3.38 5.12 13.46
C VAL A 41 2.00 5.35 14.07
N MET A 42 0.98 5.48 13.21
CA MET A 42 -0.38 5.80 13.63
C MET A 42 -1.40 5.05 12.77
N VAL A 43 -2.40 4.47 13.42
CA VAL A 43 -3.60 3.94 12.73
C VAL A 43 -4.59 5.07 12.55
N VAL A 44 -5.16 5.21 11.35
CA VAL A 44 -6.19 6.21 11.04
C VAL A 44 -7.48 5.48 10.68
N THR A 45 -8.54 5.70 11.44
CA THR A 45 -9.78 4.91 11.35
C THR A 45 -11.03 5.75 11.59
N ASP A 46 -12.17 5.25 11.10
CA ASP A 46 -13.52 5.76 11.40
C ASP A 46 -14.28 4.86 12.38
N SER A 47 -13.59 3.91 13.02
CA SER A 47 -14.17 2.91 13.92
C SER A 47 -13.62 3.05 15.32
N ASP A 48 -14.52 3.26 16.29
CA ASP A 48 -14.17 3.25 17.71
C ASP A 48 -13.56 1.92 18.14
N ILE A 49 -14.02 0.81 17.56
CA ILE A 49 -13.51 -0.54 17.89
C ILE A 49 -12.02 -0.66 17.53
N ILE A 50 -11.65 -0.20 16.32
CA ILE A 50 -10.23 -0.23 15.89
C ILE A 50 -9.41 0.78 16.69
N TYR A 51 -9.96 1.97 16.94
CA TYR A 51 -9.31 3.00 17.75
C TYR A 51 -8.98 2.48 19.15
N GLU A 52 -9.97 1.87 19.83
CA GLU A 52 -9.80 1.29 21.16
C GLU A 52 -8.81 0.12 21.16
N GLU A 53 -8.87 -0.76 20.17
CA GLU A 53 -7.92 -1.89 20.04
C GLU A 53 -6.48 -1.40 20.05
N ILE A 54 -6.18 -0.38 19.27
CA ILE A 54 -4.82 0.15 19.16
C ILE A 54 -4.42 0.91 20.42
N THR A 55 -5.27 1.82 20.92
CA THR A 55 -4.92 2.70 22.03
C THR A 55 -4.84 1.95 23.37
N ARG A 56 -5.72 1.00 23.61
CA ARG A 56 -5.72 0.15 24.81
C ARG A 56 -4.41 -0.65 24.96
N HIS A 57 -3.73 -0.92 23.85
CA HIS A 57 -2.45 -1.62 23.84
C HIS A 57 -1.24 -0.67 23.68
N GLY A 58 -1.42 0.62 23.96
CA GLY A 58 -0.34 1.62 23.94
C GLY A 58 0.10 2.07 22.54
N GLY A 59 -0.70 1.76 21.52
CA GLY A 59 -0.52 2.25 20.16
C GLY A 59 -1.11 3.65 19.97
N LYS A 60 -0.75 4.30 18.87
CA LYS A 60 -1.32 5.59 18.47
C LYS A 60 -2.38 5.39 17.40
N ALA A 61 -3.54 5.98 17.61
CA ALA A 61 -4.63 6.02 16.62
C ALA A 61 -5.24 7.42 16.54
N LYS A 62 -5.78 7.77 15.36
CA LYS A 62 -6.49 9.02 15.11
C LYS A 62 -7.83 8.69 14.45
N MET A 63 -8.90 9.29 14.97
CA MET A 63 -10.22 9.17 14.36
C MET A 63 -10.31 10.09 13.14
N SER A 64 -10.87 9.55 12.03
CA SER A 64 -11.23 10.36 10.86
C SER A 64 -12.42 11.25 11.20
N ILE A 65 -12.38 12.49 10.70
CA ILE A 65 -13.47 13.45 10.87
C ILE A 65 -14.61 13.15 9.89
N ARG A 66 -14.26 12.60 8.70
CA ARG A 66 -15.19 12.29 7.61
C ARG A 66 -15.11 10.81 7.23
N GLN A 67 -16.11 10.36 6.50
CA GLN A 67 -16.01 9.11 5.74
C GLN A 67 -15.13 9.33 4.51
N HIS A 68 -14.30 8.35 4.20
CA HIS A 68 -13.38 8.37 3.07
C HIS A 68 -13.60 7.15 2.19
N GLU A 69 -13.51 7.35 0.88
CA GLU A 69 -13.63 6.27 -0.09
C GLU A 69 -12.35 5.41 -0.14
N SER A 70 -11.19 6.04 0.08
CA SER A 70 -9.89 5.38 0.01
C SER A 70 -9.05 5.54 1.27
N GLY A 71 -8.02 4.67 1.40
CA GLY A 71 -7.00 4.78 2.44
C GLY A 71 -6.16 6.04 2.29
N SER A 72 -5.87 6.45 1.05
CA SER A 72 -5.10 7.65 0.75
C SER A 72 -5.81 8.93 1.19
N ASP A 73 -7.13 9.04 0.97
CA ASP A 73 -7.93 10.19 1.43
C ASP A 73 -7.94 10.28 2.96
N ARG A 74 -8.05 9.14 3.64
CA ARG A 74 -8.04 9.06 5.10
C ARG A 74 -6.70 9.51 5.68
N ILE A 75 -5.60 9.08 5.07
CA ILE A 75 -4.26 9.51 5.47
C ILE A 75 -4.07 10.99 5.22
N ALA A 76 -4.49 11.51 4.07
CA ALA A 76 -4.36 12.92 3.73
C ALA A 76 -5.06 13.82 4.74
N GLU A 77 -6.29 13.47 5.17
CA GLU A 77 -6.97 14.17 6.25
C GLU A 77 -6.14 14.16 7.54
N ALA A 78 -5.61 13.00 7.91
CA ALA A 78 -4.90 12.83 9.17
C ALA A 78 -3.62 13.66 9.26
N ILE A 79 -2.91 13.83 8.13
CA ILE A 79 -1.62 14.52 8.06
C ILE A 79 -1.72 16.01 7.70
N ALA A 80 -2.91 16.53 7.39
CA ALA A 80 -3.09 17.88 6.89
C ALA A 80 -2.34 18.94 7.76
N ASP A 81 -2.50 18.86 9.06
CA ASP A 81 -1.91 19.77 10.04
C ASP A 81 -0.60 19.27 10.66
N MET A 82 -0.06 18.13 10.19
CA MET A 82 1.20 17.57 10.70
C MET A 82 2.40 18.13 9.96
N ASP A 83 3.48 18.41 10.66
CA ASP A 83 4.77 18.74 10.06
C ASP A 83 5.50 17.44 9.71
N VAL A 84 5.26 16.94 8.50
CA VAL A 84 5.86 15.71 7.97
C VAL A 84 6.29 15.91 6.53
N GLU A 85 7.43 15.36 6.16
CA GLU A 85 7.96 15.43 4.80
C GLU A 85 7.51 14.22 3.98
N ILE A 86 7.74 13.02 4.51
CA ILE A 86 7.42 11.73 3.84
C ILE A 86 6.38 10.98 4.66
N VAL A 87 5.38 10.48 3.97
CA VAL A 87 4.30 9.67 4.56
C VAL A 87 4.33 8.30 3.90
N VAL A 88 4.41 7.25 4.72
CA VAL A 88 4.29 5.87 4.23
C VAL A 88 2.89 5.36 4.58
N ASN A 89 2.19 4.85 3.57
CA ASN A 89 0.94 4.13 3.70
C ASN A 89 1.24 2.63 3.76
N VAL A 90 1.04 2.03 4.92
CA VAL A 90 1.06 0.59 5.12
C VAL A 90 -0.37 0.13 5.29
N GLN A 91 -0.86 -0.76 4.44
CA GLN A 91 -2.24 -1.21 4.50
C GLN A 91 -2.51 -1.96 5.82
N GLY A 92 -3.69 -1.74 6.41
CA GLY A 92 -4.04 -2.31 7.71
C GLY A 92 -4.12 -3.84 7.73
N ASP A 93 -4.24 -4.46 6.58
CA ASP A 93 -4.34 -5.90 6.32
C ASP A 93 -3.01 -6.58 5.94
N GLU A 94 -1.89 -5.87 6.13
CA GLU A 94 -0.51 -6.34 5.90
C GLU A 94 0.19 -6.68 7.23
N PRO A 95 -0.18 -7.76 7.94
CA PRO A 95 0.34 -8.04 9.28
C PRO A 95 1.82 -8.44 9.30
N PHE A 96 2.40 -8.86 8.17
CA PHE A 96 3.79 -9.34 8.08
C PHE A 96 4.75 -8.29 7.52
N VAL A 97 4.53 -7.03 7.82
CA VAL A 97 5.42 -5.93 7.44
C VAL A 97 6.85 -6.19 7.91
N ARG A 98 7.85 -5.98 7.03
CA ARG A 98 9.27 -6.11 7.33
C ARG A 98 10.03 -4.81 7.08
N ARG A 99 11.16 -4.68 7.75
CA ARG A 99 12.02 -3.50 7.67
C ARG A 99 12.59 -3.28 6.26
N GLU A 100 13.15 -4.32 5.64
CA GLU A 100 13.94 -4.19 4.41
C GLU A 100 13.15 -3.56 3.24
N PRO A 101 11.93 -4.00 2.86
CA PRO A 101 11.18 -3.36 1.80
C PRO A 101 10.86 -1.89 2.08
N LEU A 102 10.50 -1.56 3.33
CA LEU A 102 10.17 -0.18 3.73
C LEU A 102 11.41 0.72 3.74
N GLU A 103 12.55 0.22 4.18
CA GLU A 103 13.82 0.95 4.15
C GLU A 103 14.22 1.29 2.71
N ARG A 104 14.16 0.33 1.79
CA ARG A 104 14.40 0.55 0.36
C ARG A 104 13.41 1.53 -0.26
N LEU A 105 12.14 1.46 0.16
CA LEU A 105 11.12 2.42 -0.28
C LEU A 105 11.43 3.85 0.17
N LEU A 106 11.95 4.03 1.39
CA LEU A 106 12.35 5.35 1.89
C LEU A 106 13.66 5.85 1.27
N GLU A 107 14.57 4.95 0.87
CA GLU A 107 15.85 5.33 0.27
C GLU A 107 15.69 6.09 -1.05
N VAL A 108 14.63 5.84 -1.82
CA VAL A 108 14.42 6.54 -3.10
C VAL A 108 14.17 8.05 -2.95
N PHE A 109 13.83 8.53 -1.75
CA PHE A 109 13.63 9.94 -1.45
C PHE A 109 14.91 10.67 -0.99
N ARG A 110 16.02 9.93 -0.81
CA ARG A 110 17.29 10.46 -0.31
C ARG A 110 18.17 11.04 -1.42
N GLY A 111 19.04 11.95 -1.03
CA GLY A 111 20.00 12.58 -1.94
C GLY A 111 19.36 13.51 -2.96
N GLU A 112 20.17 13.98 -3.92
CA GLU A 112 19.73 14.95 -4.91
C GLU A 112 18.66 14.37 -5.86
N ALA A 113 18.88 13.17 -6.38
CA ALA A 113 17.91 12.48 -7.24
C ALA A 113 16.58 12.19 -6.52
N GLY A 114 16.62 11.97 -5.22
CA GLY A 114 15.43 11.71 -4.41
C GLY A 114 14.54 12.92 -4.19
N ARG A 115 15.05 14.14 -4.40
CA ARG A 115 14.24 15.37 -4.28
C ARG A 115 13.12 15.45 -5.31
N GLU A 116 13.33 14.87 -6.49
CA GLU A 116 12.34 14.85 -7.57
C GLU A 116 11.28 13.75 -7.40
N VAL A 117 11.55 12.75 -6.53
CA VAL A 117 10.59 11.68 -6.28
C VAL A 117 9.43 12.20 -5.44
N GLN A 118 8.22 12.15 -6.01
CA GLN A 118 7.00 12.58 -5.33
C GLN A 118 6.25 11.40 -4.71
N VAL A 119 6.27 10.26 -5.41
CA VAL A 119 5.55 9.04 -5.02
C VAL A 119 6.41 7.83 -5.34
N ALA A 120 6.41 6.87 -4.44
CA ALA A 120 7.03 5.56 -4.66
C ALA A 120 6.13 4.43 -4.15
N SER A 121 6.31 3.24 -4.72
CA SER A 121 5.62 2.03 -4.28
C SER A 121 6.49 0.80 -4.51
N LEU A 122 6.02 -0.35 -4.03
CA LEU A 122 6.72 -1.62 -4.15
C LEU A 122 6.21 -2.44 -5.33
N VAL A 123 7.09 -3.23 -5.91
CA VAL A 123 6.74 -4.25 -6.90
C VAL A 123 7.52 -5.54 -6.65
N GLN A 124 6.95 -6.65 -7.10
CA GLN A 124 7.63 -7.93 -7.11
C GLN A 124 7.52 -8.62 -8.47
N VAL A 125 8.43 -9.55 -8.74
CA VAL A 125 8.38 -10.34 -9.97
C VAL A 125 7.36 -11.47 -9.82
N LEU A 126 6.38 -11.53 -10.71
CA LEU A 126 5.49 -12.67 -10.86
C LEU A 126 6.18 -13.77 -11.65
N LYS A 127 6.23 -14.98 -11.08
CA LYS A 127 6.88 -16.15 -11.69
C LYS A 127 5.89 -17.18 -12.19
N GLU A 128 4.73 -17.29 -11.56
CA GLU A 128 3.73 -18.29 -11.87
C GLU A 128 2.67 -17.73 -12.81
N GLN A 129 2.38 -18.44 -13.91
CA GLN A 129 1.43 -17.99 -14.92
C GLN A 129 0.04 -17.71 -14.34
N ARG A 130 -0.42 -18.52 -13.38
CA ARG A 130 -1.73 -18.32 -12.73
C ARG A 130 -1.87 -16.93 -12.08
N PHE A 131 -0.80 -16.37 -11.50
CA PHE A 131 -0.82 -15.04 -10.90
C PHE A 131 -0.69 -13.94 -11.95
N ILE A 132 0.03 -14.21 -13.05
CA ILE A 132 0.12 -13.28 -14.19
C ILE A 132 -1.26 -13.10 -14.83
N ASP A 133 -2.02 -14.18 -14.99
CA ASP A 133 -3.34 -14.18 -15.64
C ASP A 133 -4.47 -13.69 -14.72
N ASP A 134 -4.27 -13.71 -13.39
CA ASP A 134 -5.29 -13.30 -12.42
C ASP A 134 -5.39 -11.76 -12.35
N PRO A 135 -6.58 -11.16 -12.63
CA PRO A 135 -6.78 -9.71 -12.58
C PRO A 135 -6.71 -9.12 -11.17
N ASN A 136 -6.73 -9.92 -10.11
CA ASN A 136 -6.55 -9.44 -8.74
C ASN A 136 -5.09 -9.05 -8.47
N TYR A 137 -4.13 -9.68 -9.14
CA TYR A 137 -2.72 -9.28 -9.13
C TYR A 137 -2.52 -8.15 -10.15
N VAL A 138 -2.43 -6.91 -9.68
CA VAL A 138 -2.25 -5.74 -10.55
C VAL A 138 -0.86 -5.77 -11.18
N LYS A 139 -0.80 -5.83 -12.51
CA LYS A 139 0.47 -5.78 -13.26
C LYS A 139 0.91 -4.35 -13.44
N VAL A 140 2.23 -4.13 -13.45
CA VAL A 140 2.82 -2.84 -13.77
C VAL A 140 3.98 -2.99 -14.76
N ALA A 141 3.95 -2.19 -15.82
CA ALA A 141 5.07 -2.06 -16.75
C ALA A 141 6.02 -0.96 -16.23
N LEU A 142 7.33 -1.22 -16.27
CA LEU A 142 8.36 -0.32 -15.77
C LEU A 142 9.22 0.24 -16.90
N ASP A 143 9.69 1.47 -16.75
CA ASP A 143 10.77 2.02 -17.57
C ASP A 143 12.15 1.53 -17.09
N LYS A 144 13.20 1.94 -17.79
CA LYS A 144 14.60 1.58 -17.46
C LYS A 144 15.08 2.15 -16.13
N ASN A 145 14.39 3.16 -15.62
CA ASN A 145 14.69 3.82 -14.35
C ASN A 145 13.79 3.32 -13.21
N ASN A 146 13.03 2.24 -13.45
CA ASN A 146 12.02 1.71 -12.54
C ASN A 146 10.89 2.71 -12.20
N ASN A 147 10.52 3.59 -13.12
CA ASN A 147 9.26 4.32 -12.97
C ASN A 147 8.13 3.52 -13.62
N ALA A 148 6.95 3.60 -13.03
CA ALA A 148 5.77 2.97 -13.60
C ALA A 148 5.38 3.65 -14.92
N LEU A 149 5.24 2.85 -15.99
CA LEU A 149 4.70 3.28 -17.27
C LEU A 149 3.17 3.16 -17.29
N PHE A 150 2.65 2.06 -16.74
CA PHE A 150 1.23 1.80 -16.66
C PHE A 150 0.93 0.68 -15.66
N PHE A 151 -0.23 0.75 -15.00
CA PHE A 151 -0.79 -0.30 -14.15
C PHE A 151 -2.02 -0.88 -14.82
N SER A 152 -2.20 -2.20 -14.79
CA SER A 152 -3.40 -2.84 -15.34
C SER A 152 -3.72 -4.15 -14.64
N ARG A 153 -5.01 -4.46 -14.59
CA ARG A 153 -5.49 -5.81 -14.25
C ARG A 153 -5.28 -6.80 -15.39
N SER A 154 -5.18 -6.31 -16.62
CA SER A 154 -4.79 -7.11 -17.78
C SER A 154 -3.33 -7.53 -17.72
N VAL A 155 -2.98 -8.57 -18.46
CA VAL A 155 -1.58 -9.00 -18.61
C VAL A 155 -0.80 -7.98 -19.43
N ILE A 156 0.11 -7.28 -18.80
CA ILE A 156 1.05 -6.34 -19.42
C ILE A 156 2.49 -6.66 -18.96
N PRO A 157 3.50 -6.59 -19.90
CA PRO A 157 3.38 -6.36 -21.32
C PRO A 157 2.74 -7.55 -22.08
N TYR A 158 2.07 -7.28 -23.21
CA TYR A 158 1.63 -8.35 -24.09
C TYR A 158 2.82 -9.00 -24.79
N ARG A 159 3.01 -10.29 -24.59
CA ARG A 159 4.11 -11.05 -25.16
C ARG A 159 3.74 -11.58 -26.55
N ARG A 160 3.93 -10.74 -27.56
CA ARG A 160 3.65 -11.10 -28.96
C ARG A 160 4.60 -12.19 -29.49
N ASP A 161 5.89 -12.09 -29.14
CA ASP A 161 6.90 -13.09 -29.46
C ASP A 161 7.16 -14.00 -28.26
N PRO A 162 6.80 -15.30 -28.32
CA PRO A 162 7.04 -16.23 -27.22
C PRO A 162 8.53 -16.44 -26.87
N ALA A 163 9.44 -16.15 -27.81
CA ALA A 163 10.88 -16.24 -27.58
C ALA A 163 11.46 -15.00 -26.86
N ALA A 164 10.76 -13.86 -26.93
CA ALA A 164 11.23 -12.64 -26.27
C ALA A 164 11.11 -12.77 -24.74
N PRO A 165 12.13 -12.33 -23.97
CA PRO A 165 12.01 -12.29 -22.52
C PRO A 165 10.98 -11.23 -22.10
N ALA A 166 10.07 -11.60 -21.18
CA ALA A 166 9.15 -10.67 -20.57
C ALA A 166 9.21 -10.86 -19.04
N ILE A 167 9.32 -9.76 -18.31
CA ILE A 167 9.23 -9.75 -16.85
C ILE A 167 7.88 -9.15 -16.50
N TYR A 168 7.13 -9.86 -15.69
CA TYR A 168 5.85 -9.40 -15.17
C TYR A 168 6.05 -8.97 -13.72
N TYR A 169 5.64 -7.74 -13.40
CA TYR A 169 5.70 -7.20 -12.06
C TYR A 169 4.29 -7.07 -11.50
N GLU A 170 4.11 -7.50 -10.26
CA GLU A 170 2.94 -7.19 -9.46
C GLU A 170 3.19 -5.93 -8.67
N HIS A 171 2.22 -5.05 -8.64
CA HIS A 171 2.17 -3.90 -7.76
C HIS A 171 1.76 -4.30 -6.33
N ILE A 172 2.52 -3.86 -5.34
CA ILE A 172 2.22 -4.07 -3.92
C ILE A 172 1.69 -2.75 -3.35
N GLY A 173 0.55 -2.81 -2.66
CA GLY A 173 -0.19 -1.66 -2.15
C GLY A 173 0.45 -0.88 -1.00
N VAL A 174 1.78 -0.88 -0.90
CA VAL A 174 2.53 -0.06 0.06
C VAL A 174 3.14 1.14 -0.65
N TYR A 175 2.84 2.33 -0.17
CA TYR A 175 3.24 3.58 -0.82
C TYR A 175 4.05 4.47 0.12
N ALA A 176 4.95 5.24 -0.46
CA ALA A 176 5.56 6.39 0.19
C ALA A 176 5.33 7.64 -0.66
N PHE A 177 4.94 8.74 -0.01
CA PHE A 177 4.59 9.99 -0.66
C PHE A 177 5.34 11.14 -0.01
N ARG A 178 5.72 12.17 -0.79
CA ARG A 178 5.86 13.49 -0.21
C ARG A 178 4.49 13.98 0.23
N LYS A 179 4.41 14.63 1.39
CA LYS A 179 3.13 15.14 1.93
C LYS A 179 2.33 15.90 0.88
N GLN A 180 2.99 16.81 0.15
CA GLN A 180 2.30 17.64 -0.84
C GLN A 180 1.74 16.82 -2.01
N ALA A 181 2.44 15.78 -2.46
CA ALA A 181 1.96 14.89 -3.52
C ALA A 181 0.70 14.13 -3.09
N LEU A 182 0.62 13.69 -1.83
CA LEU A 182 -0.57 13.02 -1.31
C LEU A 182 -1.74 13.99 -1.16
N LEU A 183 -1.52 15.21 -0.64
CA LEU A 183 -2.57 16.23 -0.53
C LEU A 183 -3.09 16.64 -1.91
N GLN A 184 -2.20 16.77 -2.91
CA GLN A 184 -2.57 17.08 -4.27
C GLN A 184 -3.39 15.95 -4.92
N PHE A 185 -3.00 14.70 -4.70
CA PHE A 185 -3.73 13.53 -5.18
C PHE A 185 -5.19 13.54 -4.72
N THR A 186 -5.44 13.81 -3.45
CA THR A 186 -6.80 13.82 -2.89
C THR A 186 -7.62 15.05 -3.32
N ALA A 187 -6.97 16.09 -3.86
CA ALA A 187 -7.65 17.24 -4.46
C ALA A 187 -8.10 16.99 -5.91
N TRP A 188 -7.52 16.00 -6.61
CA TRP A 188 -7.94 15.66 -7.96
C TRP A 188 -9.20 14.78 -7.97
N PRO A 189 -10.07 14.93 -8.95
CA PRO A 189 -11.16 13.99 -9.16
C PRO A 189 -10.61 12.61 -9.57
N VAL A 190 -11.42 11.59 -9.34
CA VAL A 190 -11.13 10.24 -9.87
C VAL A 190 -10.93 10.31 -11.38
N SER A 191 -9.79 9.80 -11.85
CA SER A 191 -9.41 9.86 -13.25
C SER A 191 -10.06 8.74 -14.08
N PRO A 192 -10.17 8.90 -15.42
CA PRO A 192 -10.80 7.89 -16.28
C PRO A 192 -10.18 6.49 -16.20
N LEU A 193 -8.85 6.39 -16.19
CA LEU A 193 -8.17 5.09 -16.11
C LEU A 193 -8.32 4.48 -14.71
N GLU A 194 -8.21 5.30 -13.66
CA GLU A 194 -8.49 4.86 -12.29
C GLU A 194 -9.91 4.31 -12.16
N ALA A 195 -10.89 5.01 -12.72
CA ALA A 195 -12.29 4.59 -12.68
C ALA A 195 -12.50 3.25 -13.41
N ALA A 196 -11.82 3.03 -14.53
CA ALA A 196 -11.91 1.82 -15.34
C ALA A 196 -11.23 0.61 -14.68
N GLU A 197 -9.99 0.78 -14.25
CA GLU A 197 -9.16 -0.31 -13.71
C GLU A 197 -9.36 -0.51 -12.18
N LYS A 198 -9.95 0.48 -11.48
CA LYS A 198 -10.04 0.53 -10.00
C LYS A 198 -8.65 0.42 -9.36
N ILE A 199 -7.71 1.22 -9.88
CA ILE A 199 -6.32 1.30 -9.44
C ILE A 199 -6.01 2.78 -9.17
N GLU A 200 -5.95 3.19 -7.89
CA GLU A 200 -5.78 4.60 -7.47
C GLU A 200 -4.54 5.26 -8.07
N CYS A 201 -3.43 4.54 -8.15
CA CYS A 201 -2.16 5.11 -8.59
C CYS A 201 -2.14 5.55 -10.06
N LEU A 202 -3.11 5.12 -10.88
CA LEU A 202 -3.28 5.64 -12.24
C LEU A 202 -3.57 7.14 -12.25
N ARG A 203 -4.23 7.69 -11.20
CA ARG A 203 -4.48 9.12 -11.07
C ARG A 203 -3.20 9.95 -11.07
N TYR A 204 -2.11 9.44 -10.45
CA TYR A 204 -0.80 10.09 -10.51
C TYR A 204 -0.28 10.13 -11.94
N LEU A 205 -0.30 8.98 -12.65
CA LEU A 205 0.22 8.89 -14.01
C LEU A 205 -0.57 9.76 -15.00
N GLU A 206 -1.91 9.77 -14.88
CA GLU A 206 -2.77 10.62 -15.72
C GLU A 206 -2.55 12.11 -15.47
N ASN A 207 -2.08 12.51 -14.29
CA ASN A 207 -1.71 13.88 -13.96
C ASN A 207 -0.21 14.16 -14.16
N GLY A 208 0.52 13.27 -14.83
CA GLY A 208 1.93 13.47 -15.18
C GLY A 208 2.92 13.33 -14.02
N ILE A 209 2.51 12.77 -12.89
CA ILE A 209 3.39 12.50 -11.76
C ILE A 209 3.98 11.10 -11.90
N PRO A 210 5.31 10.98 -12.13
CA PRO A 210 5.95 9.68 -12.21
C PRO A 210 5.94 8.98 -10.85
N MET A 211 5.70 7.66 -10.87
CA MET A 211 5.80 6.82 -9.67
C MET A 211 7.07 5.97 -9.73
N ARG A 212 7.94 6.12 -8.73
CA ARG A 212 9.13 5.29 -8.58
C ARG A 212 8.75 3.93 -7.98
N MET A 213 9.11 2.86 -8.66
CA MET A 213 8.85 1.49 -8.20
C MET A 213 10.10 0.86 -7.61
N VAL A 214 9.98 0.24 -6.45
CA VAL A 214 11.06 -0.45 -5.75
C VAL A 214 10.81 -1.94 -5.83
N ILE A 215 11.74 -2.67 -6.47
CA ILE A 215 11.60 -4.12 -6.62
C ILE A 215 11.94 -4.78 -5.30
N THR A 216 11.03 -5.59 -4.75
CA THR A 216 11.26 -6.39 -3.55
C THR A 216 11.16 -7.88 -3.86
N THR A 217 11.81 -8.69 -3.04
CA THR A 217 11.68 -10.16 -3.06
C THR A 217 10.83 -10.67 -1.92
N TYR A 218 10.42 -9.79 -1.02
CA TYR A 218 9.57 -10.14 0.11
C TYR A 218 8.10 -9.94 -0.24
N MET A 219 7.35 -11.03 -0.06
CA MET A 219 5.89 -11.04 -0.14
C MET A 219 5.34 -11.22 1.27
N GLY A 220 4.60 -10.23 1.75
CA GLY A 220 3.67 -10.43 2.86
C GLY A 220 2.49 -11.32 2.43
N VAL A 221 1.67 -11.69 3.38
CA VAL A 221 0.34 -12.24 3.12
C VAL A 221 -0.64 -11.14 3.47
N GLU A 222 -1.19 -10.47 2.44
CA GLU A 222 -2.34 -9.59 2.60
C GLU A 222 -3.55 -10.42 3.00
N ILE A 223 -4.33 -9.93 3.95
CA ILE A 223 -5.52 -10.64 4.44
C ILE A 223 -6.77 -10.01 3.82
N ASP A 224 -7.29 -10.65 2.78
CA ASP A 224 -8.50 -10.23 2.07
C ASP A 224 -9.66 -11.22 2.24
N THR A 225 -9.35 -12.47 2.53
CA THR A 225 -10.30 -13.57 2.67
C THR A 225 -10.03 -14.39 3.94
N PRO A 226 -10.99 -15.21 4.42
CA PRO A 226 -10.74 -16.17 5.49
C PRO A 226 -9.60 -17.15 5.19
N GLU A 227 -9.44 -17.56 3.94
CA GLU A 227 -8.37 -18.45 3.49
C GLU A 227 -6.99 -17.78 3.63
N ASP A 228 -6.91 -16.48 3.41
CA ASP A 228 -5.68 -15.71 3.64
C ASP A 228 -5.33 -15.67 5.13
N LEU A 229 -6.34 -15.50 5.99
CA LEU A 229 -6.14 -15.53 7.45
C LEU A 229 -5.62 -16.89 7.92
N GLU A 230 -6.16 -18.00 7.36
CA GLU A 230 -5.66 -19.34 7.66
C GLU A 230 -4.21 -19.55 7.18
N ARG A 231 -3.85 -19.00 6.01
CA ARG A 231 -2.47 -19.04 5.53
C ARG A 231 -1.55 -18.21 6.41
N ALA A 232 -1.99 -17.01 6.79
CA ALA A 232 -1.28 -16.12 7.68
C ALA A 232 -1.01 -16.75 9.05
N ALA A 233 -1.99 -17.45 9.62
CA ALA A 233 -1.86 -18.14 10.92
C ALA A 233 -0.76 -19.22 10.93
N LYS A 234 -0.41 -19.79 9.77
CA LYS A 234 0.67 -20.79 9.65
C LYS A 234 2.06 -20.15 9.60
N LEU A 235 2.15 -18.82 9.51
CA LEU A 235 3.41 -18.08 9.43
C LEU A 235 3.82 -17.45 10.77
N LEU A 236 2.95 -17.54 11.80
CA LEU A 236 3.24 -17.13 13.17
C LEU A 236 4.08 -18.17 13.90
#